data_95f83e8d27fc81003431a0e1dc5da0af
#
_entry.id   95f83e8d27fc81003431a0e1dc5da0af
#
_cell.length_a   1.000
_cell.length_b   1.000
_cell.length_c   1.000
_cell.angle_alpha   90.00
_cell.angle_beta   90.00
_cell.angle_gamma   90.00
#
_symmetry.space_group_name_H-M   'P 1'
#
loop_
_entity.id
_entity.type
_entity.pdbx_description
1 polymer ?
#
loop_
_entity_poly.entity_id
_entity_poly.type
_entity_poly.pdbx_seq_one_letter_code
_entity_poly.pdbx_strand_id
1 'polypeptide(L)'
;MSSIFTEQPWIADTGPIAPALSGAEIAVNSRRSALKVLLSVVSIFFLLMIVAYGGRMLYQDWRPTPQINLLWANTGLLLLSSLSLQGALMWARESKMEWVKAALAGSAVLTVLFLAGQLAAWQQLITMVLGDFSNPSVGFFFMITGIHGLHMAGGMIALSRAIGRAFDGGSTSEIEHSVSNCALYWHYLLGVWLVVFGLLFTGDNFEVLLRICGFI
;
A
#
# COMPACT_ATOMS: atom_id res chain seq x y z
N MET A 1 -46.89 -2.28 -45.34
CA MET A 1 -46.67 -3.14 -44.19
C MET A 1 -45.14 -3.21 -43.97
N SER A 2 -44.66 -2.30 -43.13
CA SER A 2 -43.24 -2.17 -42.80
C SER A 2 -42.83 -3.27 -41.83
N SER A 3 -41.72 -3.92 -42.13
CA SER A 3 -41.21 -5.08 -41.41
C SER A 3 -40.62 -4.64 -40.04
N ILE A 4 -41.41 -4.84 -38.99
CA ILE A 4 -41.01 -4.62 -37.59
C ILE A 4 -39.98 -5.67 -37.13
N PHE A 5 -39.61 -6.66 -37.99
CA PHE A 5 -38.73 -7.77 -37.65
C PHE A 5 -37.28 -7.65 -38.13
N THR A 6 -36.87 -6.49 -38.70
CA THR A 6 -35.49 -6.29 -39.21
C THR A 6 -34.65 -5.34 -38.40
N GLU A 7 -35.19 -4.71 -37.34
CA GLU A 7 -34.39 -3.95 -36.42
C GLU A 7 -33.77 -4.91 -35.42
N GLN A 8 -32.44 -5.05 -35.43
CA GLN A 8 -31.67 -5.77 -34.45
C GLN A 8 -31.27 -4.79 -33.33
N PRO A 9 -32.07 -4.68 -32.25
CA PRO A 9 -31.83 -3.68 -31.20
C PRO A 9 -30.53 -3.89 -30.42
N TRP A 10 -29.82 -4.98 -30.65
CA TRP A 10 -28.51 -5.27 -30.05
C TRP A 10 -27.32 -4.88 -30.93
N ILE A 11 -27.54 -4.42 -32.17
CA ILE A 11 -26.52 -3.72 -32.94
C ILE A 11 -26.61 -2.27 -32.48
N ALA A 12 -25.72 -1.90 -31.56
CA ALA A 12 -25.58 -0.50 -31.18
C ALA A 12 -25.37 0.32 -32.45
N ASP A 13 -26.22 1.36 -32.66
CA ASP A 13 -25.97 2.39 -33.65
C ASP A 13 -24.50 2.77 -33.56
N THR A 14 -23.75 2.56 -34.62
CA THR A 14 -22.40 3.07 -34.75
C THR A 14 -22.49 4.58 -34.91
N GLY A 15 -22.87 5.25 -33.80
CA GLY A 15 -22.53 6.65 -33.60
C GLY A 15 -21.03 6.83 -33.85
N PRO A 16 -20.52 8.03 -34.05
CA PRO A 16 -19.12 8.27 -34.41
C PRO A 16 -18.23 7.43 -33.52
N ILE A 17 -17.55 6.43 -34.14
CA ILE A 17 -16.68 5.46 -33.46
C ILE A 17 -15.71 6.30 -32.61
N ALA A 18 -15.86 6.26 -31.29
CA ALA A 18 -14.89 6.88 -30.41
C ALA A 18 -13.51 6.39 -30.86
N PRO A 19 -12.53 7.28 -31.06
CA PRO A 19 -11.24 6.90 -31.59
C PRO A 19 -10.72 5.71 -30.81
N ALA A 20 -10.43 4.61 -31.49
CA ALA A 20 -9.94 3.40 -30.86
C ALA A 20 -8.70 3.77 -30.05
N LEU A 21 -8.74 3.50 -28.73
CA LEU A 21 -7.60 3.75 -27.85
C LEU A 21 -6.34 3.12 -28.46
N SER A 22 -5.24 3.86 -28.48
CA SER A 22 -3.97 3.31 -28.94
C SER A 22 -3.57 2.11 -28.07
N GLY A 23 -2.84 1.15 -28.64
CA GLY A 23 -2.37 -0.01 -27.87
C GLY A 23 -1.59 0.38 -26.60
N ALA A 24 -0.91 1.52 -26.62
CA ALA A 24 -0.22 2.09 -25.46
C ALA A 24 -1.19 2.58 -24.37
N GLU A 25 -2.28 3.26 -24.74
CA GLU A 25 -3.31 3.71 -23.79
C GLU A 25 -4.06 2.54 -23.17
N ILE A 26 -4.36 1.50 -23.96
CA ILE A 26 -4.95 0.25 -23.44
C ILE A 26 -4.01 -0.39 -22.40
N ALA A 27 -2.71 -0.47 -22.68
CA ALA A 27 -1.73 -1.05 -21.77
C ALA A 27 -1.60 -0.25 -20.46
N VAL A 28 -1.61 1.08 -20.52
CA VAL A 28 -1.55 1.97 -19.33
C VAL A 28 -2.81 1.80 -18.48
N ASN A 29 -3.99 1.83 -19.10
CA ASN A 29 -5.26 1.67 -18.40
C ASN A 29 -5.39 0.28 -17.78
N SER A 30 -4.94 -0.76 -18.45
CA SER A 30 -4.92 -2.14 -17.93
C SER A 30 -4.02 -2.27 -16.70
N ARG A 31 -2.81 -1.70 -16.71
CA ARG A 31 -1.90 -1.70 -15.55
C ARG A 31 -2.48 -0.96 -14.34
N ARG A 32 -3.13 0.19 -14.58
CA ARG A 32 -3.77 0.96 -13.51
C ARG A 32 -4.99 0.24 -12.93
N SER A 33 -5.78 -0.44 -13.77
CA SER A 33 -6.91 -1.25 -13.33
C SER A 33 -6.44 -2.47 -12.53
N ALA A 34 -5.42 -3.17 -13.01
CA ALA A 34 -4.81 -4.30 -12.28
C ALA A 34 -4.28 -3.87 -10.90
N LEU A 35 -3.64 -2.70 -10.81
CA LEU A 35 -3.19 -2.14 -9.53
C LEU A 35 -4.39 -1.90 -8.59
N LYS A 36 -5.47 -1.29 -9.05
CA LYS A 36 -6.65 -1.04 -8.22
C LYS A 36 -7.28 -2.34 -7.71
N VAL A 37 -7.39 -3.36 -8.56
CA VAL A 37 -7.88 -4.69 -8.16
C VAL A 37 -6.98 -5.30 -7.09
N LEU A 38 -5.66 -5.25 -7.29
CA LEU A 38 -4.70 -5.72 -6.28
C LEU A 38 -4.89 -5.00 -4.94
N LEU A 39 -5.00 -3.67 -4.95
CA LEU A 39 -5.20 -2.87 -3.73
C LEU A 39 -6.52 -3.24 -3.03
N SER A 40 -7.60 -3.49 -3.79
CA SER A 40 -8.88 -3.92 -3.23
C SER A 40 -8.77 -5.28 -2.53
N VAL A 41 -8.11 -6.26 -3.16
CA VAL A 41 -7.89 -7.59 -2.56
C VAL A 41 -7.05 -7.49 -1.29
N VAL A 42 -5.96 -6.70 -1.33
CA VAL A 42 -5.10 -6.45 -0.17
C VAL A 42 -5.88 -5.77 0.96
N SER A 43 -6.76 -4.81 0.63
CA SER A 43 -7.62 -4.13 1.63
C SER A 43 -8.54 -5.11 2.34
N ILE A 44 -9.22 -5.99 1.60
CA ILE A 44 -10.11 -7.01 2.18
C ILE A 44 -9.30 -7.93 3.11
N PHE A 45 -8.11 -8.35 2.69
CA PHE A 45 -7.26 -9.21 3.48
C PHE A 45 -6.83 -8.57 4.80
N PHE A 46 -6.34 -7.31 4.77
CA PHE A 46 -5.98 -6.58 5.98
C PHE A 46 -7.20 -6.31 6.88
N LEU A 47 -8.37 -6.02 6.30
CA LEU A 47 -9.61 -5.85 7.06
C LEU A 47 -9.97 -7.13 7.82
N LEU A 48 -9.91 -8.29 7.15
CA LEU A 48 -10.17 -9.58 7.81
C LEU A 48 -9.17 -9.86 8.94
N MET A 49 -7.90 -9.48 8.77
CA MET A 49 -6.90 -9.61 9.83
C MET A 49 -7.18 -8.70 11.02
N ILE A 50 -7.62 -7.46 10.78
CA ILE A 50 -8.03 -6.51 11.83
C ILE A 50 -9.23 -7.05 12.60
N VAL A 51 -10.23 -7.60 11.90
CA VAL A 51 -11.41 -8.22 12.53
C VAL A 51 -11.00 -9.44 13.38
N ALA A 52 -10.13 -10.29 12.85
CA ALA A 52 -9.60 -11.45 13.60
C ALA A 52 -8.80 -11.02 14.84
N TYR A 53 -7.98 -9.98 14.72
CA TYR A 53 -7.25 -9.36 15.84
C TYR A 53 -8.21 -8.87 16.91
N GLY A 54 -9.21 -8.06 16.53
CA GLY A 54 -10.23 -7.53 17.46
C GLY A 54 -11.03 -8.62 18.14
N GLY A 55 -11.48 -9.64 17.39
CA GLY A 55 -12.18 -10.80 17.96
C GLY A 55 -11.31 -11.59 18.95
N ARG A 56 -10.00 -11.67 18.71
CA ARG A 56 -9.09 -12.39 19.62
C ARG A 56 -8.78 -11.62 20.89
N MET A 57 -8.86 -10.29 20.87
CA MET A 57 -8.68 -9.44 22.07
C MET A 57 -9.73 -9.70 23.16
N LEU A 58 -10.89 -10.26 22.83
CA LEU A 58 -11.97 -10.53 23.79
C LEU A 58 -11.70 -11.75 24.70
N TYR A 59 -10.62 -12.50 24.46
CA TYR A 59 -10.31 -13.69 25.25
C TYR A 59 -9.38 -13.35 26.42
N GLN A 60 -9.52 -14.08 27.53
CA GLN A 60 -8.81 -13.84 28.82
C GLN A 60 -7.30 -14.03 28.77
N ASP A 61 -6.78 -14.76 27.79
CA ASP A 61 -5.34 -14.99 27.59
C ASP A 61 -4.66 -13.89 26.77
N TRP A 62 -5.42 -12.85 26.36
CA TRP A 62 -4.88 -11.71 25.65
C TRP A 62 -4.08 -10.80 26.58
N ARG A 63 -2.88 -10.45 26.15
CA ARG A 63 -2.05 -9.40 26.79
C ARG A 63 -1.59 -8.42 25.71
N PRO A 64 -1.65 -7.10 25.94
CA PRO A 64 -1.17 -6.11 24.95
C PRO A 64 0.30 -6.36 24.59
N THR A 65 0.65 -6.13 23.33
CA THR A 65 2.03 -6.22 22.85
C THR A 65 2.87 -5.12 23.50
N PRO A 66 4.10 -5.41 24.00
CA PRO A 66 4.99 -4.39 24.53
C PRO A 66 5.22 -3.25 23.53
N GLN A 67 5.18 -2.01 24.00
CA GLN A 67 5.36 -0.84 23.13
C GLN A 67 6.84 -0.71 22.73
N ILE A 68 7.06 -0.59 21.40
CA ILE A 68 8.39 -0.42 20.81
C ILE A 68 8.49 0.99 20.23
N ASN A 69 9.28 1.84 20.89
CA ASN A 69 9.45 3.24 20.43
C ASN A 69 10.04 3.35 19.02
N LEU A 70 10.78 2.34 18.55
CA LEU A 70 11.35 2.30 17.21
C LEU A 70 10.28 2.36 16.10
N LEU A 71 9.05 1.89 16.38
CA LEU A 71 7.95 1.94 15.41
C LEU A 71 7.53 3.38 15.05
N TRP A 72 7.70 4.35 15.97
CA TRP A 72 7.48 5.76 15.66
C TRP A 72 8.49 6.29 14.65
N ALA A 73 9.77 5.96 14.83
CA ALA A 73 10.81 6.32 13.86
C ALA A 73 10.54 5.67 12.49
N ASN A 74 10.15 4.38 12.47
CA ASN A 74 9.77 3.68 11.25
C ASN A 74 8.58 4.35 10.54
N THR A 75 7.57 4.76 11.29
CA THR A 75 6.42 5.49 10.72
C THR A 75 6.88 6.80 10.07
N GLY A 76 7.80 7.52 10.71
CA GLY A 76 8.41 8.72 10.14
C GLY A 76 9.17 8.46 8.83
N LEU A 77 9.95 7.38 8.76
CA LEU A 77 10.65 6.96 7.53
C LEU A 77 9.69 6.65 6.38
N LEU A 78 8.58 5.97 6.68
CA LEU A 78 7.58 5.63 5.67
C LEU A 78 6.82 6.87 5.17
N LEU A 79 6.50 7.82 6.08
CA LEU A 79 5.95 9.13 5.73
C LEU A 79 6.87 9.89 4.78
N LEU A 80 8.16 10.00 5.12
CA LEU A 80 9.16 10.67 4.29
C LEU A 80 9.32 10.00 2.93
N SER A 81 9.31 8.66 2.87
CA SER A 81 9.35 7.91 1.61
C SER A 81 8.13 8.23 0.72
N SER A 82 6.94 8.28 1.32
CA SER A 82 5.69 8.61 0.62
C SER A 82 5.69 10.04 0.09
N LEU A 83 6.16 11.01 0.90
CA LEU A 83 6.32 12.40 0.48
C LEU A 83 7.37 12.57 -0.62
N SER A 84 8.48 11.83 -0.56
CA SER A 84 9.51 11.82 -1.61
C SER A 84 8.93 11.36 -2.94
N LEU A 85 8.12 10.31 -2.97
CA LEU A 85 7.42 9.85 -4.18
C LEU A 85 6.40 10.84 -4.70
N GLN A 86 5.69 11.53 -3.81
CA GLN A 86 4.80 12.61 -4.21
C GLN A 86 5.57 13.76 -4.87
N GLY A 87 6.72 14.13 -4.33
CA GLY A 87 7.63 15.09 -4.92
C GLY A 87 8.13 14.63 -6.30
N ALA A 88 8.54 13.35 -6.43
CA ALA A 88 8.93 12.78 -7.71
C ALA A 88 7.82 12.91 -8.77
N LEU A 89 6.56 12.67 -8.39
CA LEU A 89 5.43 12.82 -9.30
C LEU A 89 5.23 14.29 -9.75
N MET A 90 5.35 15.24 -8.82
CA MET A 90 5.23 16.67 -9.13
C MET A 90 6.34 17.11 -10.10
N TRP A 91 7.60 16.73 -9.83
CA TRP A 91 8.72 17.07 -10.70
C TRP A 91 8.69 16.33 -12.05
N ALA A 92 8.11 15.13 -12.12
CA ALA A 92 7.91 14.43 -13.38
C ALA A 92 6.95 15.21 -14.31
N ARG A 93 5.89 15.80 -13.76
CA ARG A 93 4.96 16.66 -14.50
C ARG A 93 5.60 17.96 -14.99
N GLU A 94 6.59 18.46 -14.27
CA GLU A 94 7.38 19.64 -14.67
C GLU A 94 8.58 19.29 -15.55
N SER A 95 8.73 18.01 -15.95
CA SER A 95 9.86 17.51 -16.75
C SER A 95 11.25 17.72 -16.13
N LYS A 96 11.34 17.90 -14.80
CA LYS A 96 12.58 18.08 -14.02
C LYS A 96 13.21 16.74 -13.67
N MET A 97 13.78 16.04 -14.65
CA MET A 97 14.22 14.63 -14.52
C MET A 97 15.26 14.39 -13.44
N GLU A 98 16.19 15.34 -13.20
CA GLU A 98 17.21 15.18 -12.15
C GLU A 98 16.60 15.12 -10.75
N TRP A 99 15.58 15.94 -10.47
CA TRP A 99 14.85 15.90 -9.21
C TRP A 99 13.99 14.64 -9.07
N VAL A 100 13.42 14.14 -10.18
CA VAL A 100 12.70 12.86 -10.21
C VAL A 100 13.63 11.71 -9.81
N LYS A 101 14.81 11.62 -10.42
CA LYS A 101 15.81 10.58 -10.09
C LYS A 101 16.20 10.63 -8.62
N ALA A 102 16.52 11.84 -8.11
CA ALA A 102 16.92 12.02 -6.72
C ALA A 102 15.81 11.61 -5.75
N ALA A 103 14.55 11.98 -6.02
CA ALA A 103 13.42 11.64 -5.17
C ALA A 103 13.08 10.14 -5.20
N LEU A 104 13.15 9.49 -6.37
CA LEU A 104 12.97 8.04 -6.50
C LEU A 104 14.05 7.28 -5.72
N ALA A 105 15.32 7.68 -5.86
CA ALA A 105 16.43 7.09 -5.12
C ALA A 105 16.26 7.32 -3.60
N GLY A 106 15.90 8.54 -3.19
CA GLY A 106 15.63 8.88 -1.80
C GLY A 106 14.51 8.03 -1.19
N SER A 107 13.40 7.85 -1.91
CA SER A 107 12.30 7.00 -1.46
C SER A 107 12.72 5.53 -1.32
N ALA A 108 13.57 5.01 -2.23
CA ALA A 108 14.09 3.66 -2.13
C ALA A 108 14.97 3.47 -0.88
N VAL A 109 15.87 4.41 -0.60
CA VAL A 109 16.72 4.39 0.60
C VAL A 109 15.86 4.43 1.87
N LEU A 110 14.90 5.36 1.95
CA LEU A 110 13.99 5.46 3.10
C LEU A 110 13.18 4.18 3.32
N THR A 111 12.76 3.53 2.24
CA THR A 111 12.03 2.25 2.32
C THR A 111 12.93 1.11 2.82
N VAL A 112 14.17 1.05 2.37
CA VAL A 112 15.15 0.06 2.87
C VAL A 112 15.41 0.28 4.36
N LEU A 113 15.57 1.53 4.78
CA LEU A 113 15.74 1.90 6.20
C LEU A 113 14.50 1.51 7.03
N PHE A 114 13.30 1.71 6.50
CA PHE A 114 12.05 1.25 7.14
C PHE A 114 12.06 -0.27 7.33
N LEU A 115 12.39 -1.05 6.29
CA LEU A 115 12.43 -2.51 6.38
C LEU A 115 13.49 -2.98 7.38
N ALA A 116 14.67 -2.38 7.38
CA ALA A 116 15.73 -2.67 8.35
C ALA A 116 15.28 -2.34 9.79
N GLY A 117 14.65 -1.17 9.99
CA GLY A 117 14.07 -0.76 11.26
C GLY A 117 12.94 -1.69 11.73
N GLN A 118 12.15 -2.25 10.80
CA GLN A 118 11.12 -3.23 11.13
C GLN A 118 11.72 -4.56 11.61
N LEU A 119 12.80 -5.03 10.99
CA LEU A 119 13.53 -6.21 11.45
C LEU A 119 14.17 -5.98 12.84
N ALA A 120 14.71 -4.78 13.08
CA ALA A 120 15.24 -4.41 14.39
C ALA A 120 14.13 -4.37 15.46
N ALA A 121 12.93 -3.84 15.12
CA ALA A 121 11.77 -3.86 16.01
C ALA A 121 11.33 -5.31 16.32
N TRP A 122 11.37 -6.20 15.35
CA TRP A 122 11.10 -7.63 15.59
C TRP A 122 12.11 -8.27 16.53
N GLN A 123 13.41 -8.01 16.33
CA GLN A 123 14.45 -8.50 17.24
C GLN A 123 14.25 -7.97 18.66
N GLN A 124 13.93 -6.68 18.81
CA GLN A 124 13.65 -6.07 20.10
C GLN A 124 12.43 -6.73 20.78
N LEU A 125 11.35 -6.99 20.03
CA LEU A 125 10.18 -7.68 20.58
C LEU A 125 10.50 -9.10 21.02
N ILE A 126 11.24 -9.87 20.23
CA ILE A 126 11.67 -11.23 20.57
C ILE A 126 12.46 -11.23 21.89
N THR A 127 13.37 -10.27 22.08
CA THR A 127 14.15 -10.17 23.34
C THR A 127 13.29 -9.77 24.54
N MET A 128 12.25 -8.95 24.35
CA MET A 128 11.32 -8.56 25.41
C MET A 128 10.42 -9.72 25.85
N VAL A 129 9.98 -10.56 24.91
CA VAL A 129 9.05 -11.65 25.16
C VAL A 129 9.75 -12.89 25.72
N LEU A 130 11.07 -13.06 25.53
CA LEU A 130 11.99 -14.10 26.04
C LEU A 130 11.29 -15.43 26.40
N GLY A 131 10.75 -16.13 25.38
CA GLY A 131 10.20 -17.47 25.54
C GLY A 131 8.72 -17.56 25.90
N ASP A 132 8.01 -16.46 26.18
CA ASP A 132 6.56 -16.45 26.33
C ASP A 132 5.86 -16.13 24.99
N PHE A 133 5.95 -17.07 24.05
CA PHE A 133 5.22 -17.03 22.79
C PHE A 133 3.75 -17.47 22.92
N SER A 134 3.28 -17.71 24.15
CA SER A 134 1.88 -18.10 24.41
C SER A 134 0.91 -16.94 24.18
N ASN A 135 1.40 -15.69 24.20
CA ASN A 135 0.57 -14.50 23.98
C ASN A 135 0.18 -14.32 22.51
N PRO A 136 -1.11 -14.45 22.14
CA PRO A 136 -1.57 -14.33 20.78
C PRO A 136 -1.28 -12.96 20.13
N SER A 137 -1.20 -11.88 20.93
CA SER A 137 -0.95 -10.53 20.42
C SER A 137 0.39 -10.42 19.68
N VAL A 138 1.40 -11.13 20.20
CA VAL A 138 2.75 -11.20 19.59
C VAL A 138 2.69 -11.87 18.22
N GLY A 139 1.94 -12.99 18.10
CA GLY A 139 1.74 -13.69 16.84
C GLY A 139 1.06 -12.80 15.79
N PHE A 140 0.01 -12.08 16.19
CA PHE A 140 -0.67 -11.11 15.32
C PHE A 140 0.24 -9.96 14.90
N PHE A 141 1.05 -9.43 15.83
CA PHE A 141 2.04 -8.40 15.51
C PHE A 141 2.97 -8.85 14.37
N PHE A 142 3.62 -10.02 14.51
CA PHE A 142 4.52 -10.53 13.48
C PHE A 142 3.79 -10.80 12.16
N MET A 143 2.58 -11.37 12.23
CA MET A 143 1.82 -11.72 11.04
C MET A 143 1.39 -10.47 10.26
N ILE A 144 0.78 -9.48 10.91
CA ILE A 144 0.29 -8.27 10.25
C ILE A 144 1.45 -7.43 9.71
N THR A 145 2.48 -7.19 10.53
CA THR A 145 3.63 -6.39 10.11
C THR A 145 4.49 -7.13 9.09
N GLY A 146 4.56 -8.47 9.13
CA GLY A 146 5.26 -9.29 8.15
C GLY A 146 4.61 -9.26 6.79
N ILE A 147 3.29 -9.40 6.74
CA ILE A 147 2.53 -9.30 5.48
C ILE A 147 2.62 -7.89 4.91
N HIS A 148 2.54 -6.84 5.75
CA HIS A 148 2.79 -5.46 5.31
C HIS A 148 4.20 -5.31 4.72
N GLY A 149 5.22 -5.83 5.39
CA GLY A 149 6.61 -5.85 4.90
C GLY A 149 6.76 -6.59 3.56
N LEU A 150 6.03 -7.70 3.36
CA LEU A 150 6.02 -8.44 2.09
C LEU A 150 5.42 -7.60 0.95
N HIS A 151 4.33 -6.89 1.21
CA HIS A 151 3.75 -5.96 0.23
C HIS A 151 4.71 -4.80 -0.08
N MET A 152 5.41 -4.28 0.93
CA MET A 152 6.45 -3.27 0.76
C MET A 152 7.59 -3.78 -0.11
N ALA A 153 8.08 -5.01 0.12
CA ALA A 153 9.10 -5.65 -0.71
C ALA A 153 8.64 -5.83 -2.16
N GLY A 154 7.37 -6.23 -2.38
CA GLY A 154 6.76 -6.25 -3.71
C GLY A 154 6.72 -4.89 -4.38
N GLY A 155 6.39 -3.84 -3.64
CA GLY A 155 6.43 -2.44 -4.09
C GLY A 155 7.84 -1.98 -4.48
N MET A 156 8.87 -2.44 -3.76
CA MET A 156 10.28 -2.16 -4.09
C MET A 156 10.66 -2.65 -5.49
N ILE A 157 10.10 -3.78 -5.95
CA ILE A 157 10.33 -4.27 -7.32
C ILE A 157 9.71 -3.31 -8.35
N ALA A 158 8.53 -2.75 -8.07
CA ALA A 158 7.91 -1.74 -8.94
C ALA A 158 8.71 -0.43 -8.94
N LEU A 159 9.17 0.01 -7.77
CA LEU A 159 9.98 1.21 -7.59
C LEU A 159 11.34 1.07 -8.33
N SER A 160 12.02 -0.07 -8.21
CA SER A 160 13.30 -0.30 -8.92
C SER A 160 13.13 -0.22 -10.44
N ARG A 161 12.02 -0.73 -10.98
CA ARG A 161 11.69 -0.59 -12.40
C ARG A 161 11.40 0.85 -12.81
N ALA A 162 10.75 1.65 -11.94
CA ALA A 162 10.52 3.08 -12.19
C ALA A 162 11.84 3.85 -12.18
N ILE A 163 12.75 3.53 -11.24
CA ILE A 163 14.09 4.09 -11.18
C ILE A 163 14.85 3.76 -12.48
N GLY A 164 14.90 2.47 -12.88
CA GLY A 164 15.58 2.06 -14.12
C GLY A 164 15.09 2.87 -15.33
N ARG A 165 13.78 3.00 -15.54
CA ARG A 165 13.22 3.80 -16.64
C ARG A 165 13.62 5.28 -16.58
N ALA A 166 13.69 5.86 -15.38
CA ALA A 166 14.10 7.25 -15.20
C ALA A 166 15.59 7.47 -15.53
N PHE A 167 16.44 6.48 -15.25
CA PHE A 167 17.88 6.54 -15.56
C PHE A 167 18.22 6.17 -17.00
N ASP A 168 17.48 5.23 -17.61
CA ASP A 168 17.68 4.77 -19.00
C ASP A 168 17.15 5.76 -20.06
N GLY A 169 16.56 6.89 -19.66
CA GLY A 169 16.07 7.93 -20.58
C GLY A 169 14.75 7.57 -21.25
N GLY A 170 13.86 6.84 -20.58
CA GLY A 170 12.50 6.56 -21.04
C GLY A 170 11.71 7.83 -21.36
N SER A 171 10.63 7.70 -22.12
CA SER A 171 9.77 8.86 -22.45
C SER A 171 9.19 9.49 -21.18
N THR A 172 9.06 10.81 -21.15
CA THR A 172 8.56 11.57 -20.00
C THR A 172 7.18 11.06 -19.55
N SER A 173 6.30 10.72 -20.50
CA SER A 173 4.97 10.20 -20.22
C SER A 173 5.00 8.79 -19.55
N GLU A 174 5.88 7.90 -19.99
CA GLU A 174 6.04 6.58 -19.38
C GLU A 174 6.59 6.66 -17.97
N ILE A 175 7.54 7.58 -17.74
CA ILE A 175 8.11 7.85 -16.42
C ILE A 175 7.01 8.39 -15.50
N GLU A 176 6.23 9.41 -15.94
CA GLU A 176 5.13 9.98 -15.16
C GLU A 176 4.11 8.90 -14.75
N HIS A 177 3.67 8.05 -15.68
CA HIS A 177 2.72 6.98 -15.39
C HIS A 177 3.30 5.95 -14.40
N SER A 178 4.58 5.60 -14.55
CA SER A 178 5.26 4.68 -13.60
C SER A 178 5.35 5.29 -12.21
N VAL A 179 5.77 6.53 -12.08
CA VAL A 179 5.90 7.25 -10.81
C VAL A 179 4.53 7.44 -10.16
N SER A 180 3.50 7.79 -10.96
CA SER A 180 2.12 7.93 -10.47
C SER A 180 1.59 6.63 -9.84
N ASN A 181 1.80 5.49 -10.48
CA ASN A 181 1.39 4.20 -9.94
C ASN A 181 2.18 3.82 -8.68
N CYS A 182 3.49 4.11 -8.64
CA CYS A 182 4.31 3.91 -7.45
C CYS A 182 3.85 4.82 -6.30
N ALA A 183 3.60 6.10 -6.54
CA ALA A 183 3.11 7.03 -5.53
C ALA A 183 1.76 6.58 -4.96
N LEU A 184 0.80 6.18 -5.81
CA LEU A 184 -0.49 5.64 -5.38
C LEU A 184 -0.31 4.42 -4.47
N TYR A 185 0.56 3.50 -4.86
CA TYR A 185 0.82 2.28 -4.08
C TYR A 185 1.45 2.60 -2.72
N TRP A 186 2.43 3.52 -2.65
CA TRP A 186 3.08 3.94 -1.39
C TRP A 186 2.13 4.65 -0.45
N HIS A 187 1.29 5.56 -0.95
CA HIS A 187 0.28 6.22 -0.13
C HIS A 187 -0.72 5.21 0.45
N TYR A 188 -1.10 4.20 -0.34
CA TYR A 188 -1.94 3.11 0.13
C TYR A 188 -1.24 2.31 1.23
N LEU A 189 0.02 1.89 1.03
CA LEU A 189 0.80 1.15 2.03
C LEU A 189 0.99 1.96 3.32
N LEU A 190 1.25 3.27 3.20
CA LEU A 190 1.29 4.17 4.34
C LEU A 190 -0.05 4.20 5.09
N GLY A 191 -1.17 4.30 4.36
CA GLY A 191 -2.50 4.26 4.96
C GLY A 191 -2.76 2.98 5.74
N VAL A 192 -2.46 1.82 5.14
CA VAL A 192 -2.55 0.52 5.82
C VAL A 192 -1.64 0.48 7.05
N TRP A 193 -0.39 0.97 6.94
CA TRP A 193 0.53 1.03 8.08
C TRP A 193 -0.02 1.88 9.22
N LEU A 194 -0.56 3.06 8.94
CA LEU A 194 -1.12 3.93 9.98
C LEU A 194 -2.30 3.29 10.70
N VAL A 195 -3.17 2.56 9.99
CA VAL A 195 -4.26 1.80 10.60
C VAL A 195 -3.71 0.68 11.48
N VAL A 196 -2.77 -0.11 10.98
CA VAL A 196 -2.13 -1.21 11.73
C VAL A 196 -1.37 -0.66 12.94
N PHE A 197 -0.60 0.40 12.76
CA PHE A 197 0.14 1.05 13.82
C PHE A 197 -0.80 1.59 14.90
N GLY A 198 -1.87 2.29 14.52
CA GLY A 198 -2.90 2.76 15.43
C GLY A 198 -3.53 1.63 16.21
N LEU A 199 -3.87 0.51 15.56
CA LEU A 199 -4.45 -0.67 16.20
C LEU A 199 -3.48 -1.28 17.24
N LEU A 200 -2.21 -1.42 16.90
CA LEU A 200 -1.19 -2.00 17.79
C LEU A 200 -0.87 -1.09 18.97
N PHE A 201 -0.92 0.25 18.78
CA PHE A 201 -0.68 1.22 19.85
C PHE A 201 -1.89 1.49 20.74
N THR A 202 -3.11 1.28 20.23
CA THR A 202 -4.37 1.56 20.94
C THR A 202 -4.85 0.34 21.74
N GLY A 203 -4.04 -0.72 21.84
CA GLY A 203 -4.42 -2.00 22.45
C GLY A 203 -5.10 -1.87 23.81
N ASP A 204 -4.70 -0.90 24.66
CA ASP A 204 -5.31 -0.64 25.96
C ASP A 204 -6.63 0.15 25.86
N ASN A 205 -6.86 0.87 24.77
CA ASN A 205 -8.04 1.73 24.56
C ASN A 205 -8.98 1.19 23.46
N PHE A 206 -8.73 -0.02 22.96
CA PHE A 206 -9.54 -0.59 21.87
C PHE A 206 -10.99 -0.82 22.26
N GLU A 207 -11.27 -1.11 23.56
CA GLU A 207 -12.63 -1.13 24.08
C GLU A 207 -13.37 0.19 23.88
N VAL A 208 -12.67 1.31 24.03
CA VAL A 208 -13.24 2.66 23.80
C VAL A 208 -13.59 2.83 22.33
N LEU A 209 -12.73 2.34 21.44
CA LEU A 209 -12.97 2.41 19.99
C LEU A 209 -14.16 1.54 19.57
N LEU A 210 -14.28 0.32 20.10
CA LEU A 210 -15.42 -0.57 19.87
C LEU A 210 -16.73 0.01 20.39
N ARG A 211 -16.71 0.68 21.56
CA ARG A 211 -17.87 1.39 22.11
C ARG A 211 -18.29 2.57 21.23
N ILE A 212 -17.32 3.36 20.72
CA ILE A 212 -17.62 4.49 19.81
C ILE A 212 -18.18 3.98 18.48
N CYS A 213 -17.73 2.83 17.99
CA CYS A 213 -18.22 2.21 16.75
C CYS A 213 -19.52 1.40 16.96
N GLY A 214 -20.04 1.27 18.19
CA GLY A 214 -21.31 0.59 18.47
C GLY A 214 -21.26 -0.94 18.37
N PHE A 215 -20.07 -1.55 18.51
CA PHE A 215 -19.90 -3.00 18.48
C PHE A 215 -20.04 -3.67 19.85
N ILE A 216 -19.99 -2.88 20.95
CA ILE A 216 -20.22 -3.33 22.34
C ILE A 216 -20.98 -2.24 23.10
#